data_187f002d008d69f80db039f63e8de5ed
#
_entry.id   187f002d008d69f80db039f63e8de5ed
#
_cell.length_a   1.000
_cell.length_b   1.000
_cell.length_c   1.000
_cell.angle_alpha   90.00
_cell.angle_beta   90.00
_cell.angle_gamma   90.00
#
_symmetry.space_group_name_H-M   'P 1'
#
loop_
_entity.id
_entity.type
_entity.pdbx_description
1 polymer ?
#
loop_
_entity_poly.entity_id
_entity_poly.type
_entity_poly.pdbx_seq_one_letter_code
_entity_poly.pdbx_strand_id
1 'polypeptide(L)'
;AQFVKRGYSQVEPNHLSAQRTGQIYAQLPAKSDIEVLENGQFVKYDYVNKEVNFTGKGEWMMVFNEVKTYRDRETYEDFAMIKQNYNARVYSPVGQSNSDLEHVMDYSKAAFREGSSEGFTWDIPKLSYPQNMADGTTMVPRVIKTNVGDIYTTNGVDETSLQEGDELAPNEKGFLNKASAASAGAGDMKWIVVKVYTLADNQPAVKLQRIA
;
A
#
# COMPACT_ATOMS: atom_id res chain seq x y z
N ALA A 1 -10.15 6.03 2.87
CA ALA A 1 -10.50 7.23 2.06
C ALA A 1 -11.96 7.16 1.62
N GLN A 2 -12.69 8.26 1.70
CA GLN A 2 -14.14 8.25 1.42
C GLN A 2 -14.49 8.17 -0.06
N PHE A 3 -13.58 8.58 -0.95
CA PHE A 3 -13.76 8.46 -2.40
C PHE A 3 -13.53 7.04 -2.91
N VAL A 4 -12.78 6.23 -2.20
CA VAL A 4 -12.55 4.83 -2.59
C VAL A 4 -13.81 4.02 -2.35
N LYS A 5 -14.42 3.51 -3.39
CA LYS A 5 -15.64 2.70 -3.34
C LYS A 5 -15.37 1.21 -3.44
N ARG A 6 -14.24 0.83 -4.02
CA ARG A 6 -13.79 -0.55 -4.19
C ARG A 6 -12.27 -0.63 -4.09
N GLY A 7 -11.77 -1.63 -3.39
CA GLY A 7 -10.33 -1.85 -3.24
C GLY A 7 -9.64 -0.76 -2.42
N TYR A 8 -8.49 -0.35 -2.87
CA TYR A 8 -7.62 0.65 -2.26
C TYR A 8 -7.47 1.87 -3.15
N SER A 9 -6.93 2.96 -2.58
CA SER A 9 -6.68 4.18 -3.33
C SER A 9 -5.65 3.97 -4.43
N GLN A 10 -5.84 4.68 -5.53
CA GLN A 10 -5.02 4.61 -6.73
C GLN A 10 -4.46 5.99 -7.08
N VAL A 11 -3.30 5.99 -7.72
CA VAL A 11 -2.64 7.18 -8.22
C VAL A 11 -2.37 7.03 -9.70
N GLU A 12 -2.80 8.02 -10.45
CA GLU A 12 -2.36 8.24 -11.82
C GLU A 12 -1.38 9.42 -11.83
N PRO A 13 -0.08 9.17 -12.06
CA PRO A 13 0.91 10.24 -12.10
C PRO A 13 0.78 11.01 -13.41
N ASN A 14 0.30 12.24 -13.33
CA ASN A 14 0.20 13.10 -14.51
C ASN A 14 1.49 13.88 -14.74
N HIS A 15 2.02 14.51 -13.68
CA HIS A 15 3.30 15.21 -13.71
C HIS A 15 3.92 15.21 -12.31
N LEU A 16 4.78 14.25 -12.03
CA LEU A 16 5.53 14.16 -10.77
C LEU A 16 7.01 14.39 -11.05
N SER A 17 7.54 15.49 -10.58
CA SER A 17 8.93 15.91 -10.78
C SER A 17 9.94 14.88 -10.28
N ALA A 18 9.62 14.19 -9.21
CA ALA A 18 10.46 13.16 -8.61
C ALA A 18 10.75 11.98 -9.55
N GLN A 19 9.87 11.67 -10.49
CA GLN A 19 10.10 10.62 -11.48
C GLN A 19 11.25 10.98 -12.44
N ARG A 20 11.48 12.28 -12.67
CA ARG A 20 12.58 12.78 -13.50
C ARG A 20 13.86 13.02 -12.73
N THR A 21 13.75 13.43 -11.46
CA THR A 21 14.88 13.80 -10.61
C THR A 21 15.39 12.65 -9.74
N GLY A 22 14.72 11.49 -9.76
CA GLY A 22 15.09 10.34 -8.91
C GLY A 22 14.81 10.53 -7.43
N GLN A 23 13.94 11.46 -7.05
CA GLN A 23 13.54 11.69 -5.66
C GLN A 23 12.51 10.66 -5.18
N ILE A 24 12.92 9.41 -5.27
CA ILE A 24 12.14 8.23 -4.88
C ILE A 24 12.95 7.48 -3.82
N TYR A 25 12.31 7.21 -2.70
CA TYR A 25 12.96 6.64 -1.52
C TYR A 25 12.29 5.33 -1.12
N ALA A 26 13.08 4.33 -0.75
CA ALA A 26 12.62 3.03 -0.31
C ALA A 26 13.64 2.41 0.68
N GLN A 27 14.01 3.17 1.72
CA GLN A 27 15.07 2.78 2.65
C GLN A 27 14.60 2.65 4.10
N LEU A 28 13.56 3.42 4.48
CA LEU A 28 13.06 3.39 5.84
C LEU A 28 11.86 2.46 5.98
N PRO A 29 11.82 1.64 7.03
CA PRO A 29 10.69 0.76 7.30
C PRO A 29 9.48 1.56 7.75
N ALA A 30 8.30 1.05 7.47
CA ALA A 30 7.08 1.55 8.08
C ALA A 30 7.08 1.26 9.58
N LYS A 31 6.54 2.18 10.36
CA LYS A 31 6.34 1.99 11.78
C LYS A 31 5.50 0.72 12.03
N SER A 32 5.78 0.01 13.10
CA SER A 32 5.24 -1.33 13.37
C SER A 32 3.72 -1.40 13.50
N ASP A 33 3.07 -0.27 13.81
CA ASP A 33 1.62 -0.13 13.92
C ASP A 33 0.93 0.10 12.57
N ILE A 34 1.68 0.34 11.50
CA ILE A 34 1.13 0.50 10.16
C ILE A 34 0.93 -0.87 9.51
N GLU A 35 -0.31 -1.20 9.21
CA GLU A 35 -0.66 -2.46 8.59
C GLU A 35 -0.92 -2.35 7.09
N VAL A 36 -1.36 -1.18 6.63
CA VAL A 36 -1.69 -0.93 5.23
C VAL A 36 -1.19 0.44 4.81
N LEU A 37 -0.54 0.51 3.66
CA LEU A 37 -0.18 1.74 2.98
C LEU A 37 -0.72 1.72 1.57
N GLU A 38 -1.57 2.68 1.26
CA GLU A 38 -2.23 2.80 -0.04
C GLU A 38 -1.46 3.76 -0.95
N ASN A 39 -1.52 3.54 -2.25
CA ASN A 39 -0.97 4.49 -3.21
C ASN A 39 -1.70 5.83 -3.14
N GLY A 40 -0.95 6.93 -3.11
CA GLY A 40 -1.51 8.27 -2.94
C GLY A 40 -1.72 8.70 -1.48
N GLN A 41 -1.48 7.81 -0.52
CA GLN A 41 -1.41 8.15 0.89
C GLN A 41 -0.10 8.87 1.19
N PHE A 42 -0.13 9.87 2.05
CA PHE A 42 1.06 10.59 2.48
C PHE A 42 1.58 10.06 3.80
N VAL A 43 2.89 9.96 3.88
CA VAL A 43 3.61 9.52 5.09
C VAL A 43 4.76 10.48 5.37
N LYS A 44 5.15 10.57 6.63
CA LYS A 44 6.34 11.32 7.04
C LYS A 44 7.57 10.44 6.97
N TYR A 45 8.57 10.89 6.25
CA TYR A 45 9.85 10.20 6.12
C TYR A 45 10.79 10.66 7.23
N ASP A 46 10.79 9.96 8.36
CA ASP A 46 11.43 10.37 9.59
C ASP A 46 12.82 9.76 9.75
N TYR A 47 13.85 10.54 9.40
CA TYR A 47 15.23 10.13 9.55
C TYR A 47 15.69 10.05 11.01
N VAL A 48 15.04 10.75 11.94
CA VAL A 48 15.41 10.75 13.36
C VAL A 48 15.04 9.42 13.99
N ASN A 49 13.81 8.98 13.76
CA ASN A 49 13.29 7.70 14.24
C ASN A 49 13.64 6.54 13.29
N LYS A 50 14.19 6.84 12.11
CA LYS A 50 14.54 5.85 11.07
C LYS A 50 13.36 5.00 10.64
N GLU A 51 12.21 5.61 10.51
CA GLU A 51 10.95 4.97 10.11
C GLU A 51 10.09 5.88 9.24
N VAL A 52 9.11 5.27 8.59
CA VAL A 52 8.01 5.96 7.91
C VAL A 52 6.79 5.90 8.82
N ASN A 53 6.21 7.05 9.13
CA ASN A 53 5.08 7.17 10.04
C ASN A 53 4.11 8.29 9.63
N PHE A 54 3.07 8.56 10.43
CA PHE A 54 2.11 9.63 10.15
C PHE A 54 2.29 10.87 11.05
N THR A 55 3.01 10.74 12.16
CA THR A 55 3.08 11.77 13.22
C THR A 55 4.48 12.27 13.51
N GLY A 56 5.51 11.74 12.85
CA GLY A 56 6.91 12.09 13.05
C GLY A 56 7.27 13.49 12.53
N LYS A 57 8.56 13.81 12.64
CA LYS A 57 9.11 15.12 12.24
C LYS A 57 9.54 15.18 10.77
N GLY A 58 9.36 14.10 10.02
CA GLY A 58 9.79 14.02 8.64
C GLY A 58 8.95 14.87 7.68
N GLU A 59 9.46 15.03 6.48
CA GLU A 59 8.72 15.63 5.37
C GLU A 59 7.61 14.68 4.90
N TRP A 60 6.48 15.22 4.51
CA TRP A 60 5.43 14.45 3.87
C TRP A 60 5.87 13.97 2.48
N MET A 61 5.77 12.68 2.24
CA MET A 61 6.05 12.05 0.96
C MET A 61 4.87 11.17 0.55
N MET A 62 4.62 11.06 -0.74
CA MET A 62 3.52 10.26 -1.27
C MET A 62 3.94 8.80 -1.42
N VAL A 63 3.16 7.89 -0.90
CA VAL A 63 3.32 6.45 -1.12
C VAL A 63 2.96 6.13 -2.57
N PHE A 64 3.88 5.48 -3.26
CA PHE A 64 3.69 5.02 -4.63
C PHE A 64 4.43 3.70 -4.85
N ASN A 65 3.80 2.63 -4.48
CA ASN A 65 4.31 1.28 -4.66
C ASN A 65 4.01 0.79 -6.07
N GLU A 66 4.89 -0.03 -6.62
CA GLU A 66 4.65 -0.69 -7.89
C GLU A 66 3.58 -1.77 -7.72
N VAL A 67 2.61 -1.77 -8.63
CA VAL A 67 1.65 -2.85 -8.74
C VAL A 67 2.34 -4.05 -9.36
N LYS A 68 2.26 -5.20 -8.70
CA LYS A 68 2.89 -6.44 -9.17
C LYS A 68 1.93 -7.18 -10.11
N THR A 69 2.03 -6.90 -11.40
CA THR A 69 1.16 -7.46 -12.44
C THR A 69 1.59 -8.83 -12.98
N TYR A 70 2.65 -9.42 -12.44
CA TYR A 70 3.22 -10.69 -12.91
C TYR A 70 2.62 -11.93 -12.23
N ARG A 71 1.56 -11.76 -11.43
CA ARG A 71 0.84 -12.87 -10.80
C ARG A 71 -0.31 -13.30 -11.70
N ASP A 72 -0.58 -14.59 -11.75
CA ASP A 72 -1.68 -15.17 -12.54
C ASP A 72 -3.08 -14.75 -12.08
N ARG A 73 -3.20 -14.21 -10.87
CA ARG A 73 -4.44 -13.68 -10.29
C ARG A 73 -4.13 -12.43 -9.50
N GLU A 74 -4.53 -11.30 -10.04
CA GLU A 74 -4.51 -10.03 -9.34
C GLU A 74 -5.70 -9.93 -8.39
N THR A 75 -5.42 -9.49 -7.17
CA THR A 75 -6.44 -9.17 -6.17
C THR A 75 -6.36 -7.70 -5.82
N TYR A 76 -7.37 -7.16 -5.17
CA TYR A 76 -7.32 -5.78 -4.66
C TYR A 76 -6.12 -5.53 -3.74
N GLU A 77 -5.65 -6.57 -3.07
CA GLU A 77 -4.50 -6.50 -2.17
C GLU A 77 -3.18 -6.26 -2.89
N ASP A 78 -3.10 -6.52 -4.18
CA ASP A 78 -1.90 -6.25 -4.98
C ASP A 78 -1.70 -4.75 -5.27
N PHE A 79 -2.73 -3.94 -5.07
CA PHE A 79 -2.72 -2.49 -5.27
C PHE A 79 -2.38 -1.68 -4.03
N ALA A 80 -2.16 -2.31 -2.90
CA ALA A 80 -1.73 -1.68 -1.66
C ALA A 80 -0.57 -2.47 -1.05
N MET A 81 0.22 -1.80 -0.22
CA MET A 81 1.22 -2.47 0.59
C MET A 81 0.56 -2.92 1.90
N ILE A 82 0.26 -4.21 2.00
CA ILE A 82 -0.36 -4.82 3.16
C ILE A 82 0.69 -5.66 3.89
N LYS A 83 0.83 -5.44 5.18
CA LYS A 83 1.83 -6.10 6.01
C LYS A 83 1.80 -7.63 5.88
N GLN A 84 0.62 -8.23 5.79
CA GLN A 84 0.44 -9.66 5.62
C GLN A 84 0.91 -10.18 4.25
N ASN A 85 0.80 -9.38 3.20
CA ASN A 85 1.17 -9.77 1.83
C ASN A 85 2.61 -9.44 1.48
N TYR A 86 3.21 -8.53 2.23
CA TYR A 86 4.59 -8.10 2.02
C TYR A 86 5.61 -9.09 2.58
N ASN A 87 5.12 -10.12 3.23
CA ASN A 87 5.96 -11.18 3.78
C ASN A 87 6.63 -11.96 2.65
N ALA A 88 7.93 -11.91 2.61
CA ALA A 88 8.68 -12.86 1.82
C ALA A 88 8.26 -14.27 2.29
N ARG A 89 7.88 -15.14 1.36
CA ARG A 89 7.73 -16.56 1.67
C ARG A 89 9.13 -17.09 2.01
N VAL A 90 9.45 -17.14 3.28
CA VAL A 90 10.63 -17.84 3.73
C VAL A 90 10.27 -19.31 3.71
N TYR A 91 10.69 -20.00 2.67
CA TYR A 91 10.78 -21.47 2.75
C TYR A 91 11.79 -21.75 3.85
N SER A 92 11.32 -22.33 4.92
CA SER A 92 12.21 -22.78 5.99
C SER A 92 13.24 -23.71 5.39
N PRO A 93 14.54 -23.43 5.54
CA PRO A 93 15.54 -24.38 5.08
C PRO A 93 15.34 -25.69 5.81
N VAL A 94 15.62 -26.76 5.09
CA VAL A 94 15.59 -28.13 5.55
C VAL A 94 16.14 -28.25 6.99
N GLY A 95 15.31 -28.67 7.94
CA GLY A 95 15.72 -28.87 9.33
C GLY A 95 14.73 -28.43 10.38
N GLN A 96 13.76 -27.62 10.05
CA GLN A 96 12.60 -27.46 10.93
C GLN A 96 11.60 -28.57 10.57
N SER A 97 11.31 -29.40 11.54
CA SER A 97 10.24 -30.39 11.50
C SER A 97 8.90 -29.62 11.31
N ASN A 98 8.61 -29.31 10.08
CA ASN A 98 7.30 -28.83 9.69
C ASN A 98 6.53 -30.07 9.28
N SER A 99 5.68 -30.54 10.18
CA SER A 99 4.67 -31.55 9.87
C SER A 99 3.89 -31.19 8.59
N ASP A 100 3.79 -29.90 8.27
CA ASP A 100 3.15 -29.40 7.07
C ASP A 100 3.98 -29.60 5.80
N LEU A 101 5.32 -29.61 5.89
CA LEU A 101 6.19 -29.94 4.77
C LEU A 101 6.31 -31.47 4.54
N GLU A 102 6.25 -32.25 5.57
CA GLU A 102 6.16 -33.72 5.43
C GLU A 102 4.88 -34.10 4.70
N HIS A 103 3.78 -33.43 4.91
CA HIS A 103 2.54 -33.65 4.18
C HIS A 103 2.61 -33.21 2.72
N VAL A 104 3.37 -32.18 2.39
CA VAL A 104 3.54 -31.70 1.00
C VAL A 104 4.49 -32.58 0.21
N MET A 105 5.47 -33.19 0.88
CA MET A 105 6.48 -34.04 0.21
C MET A 105 6.06 -35.50 0.08
N ASP A 106 5.04 -35.92 0.78
CA ASP A 106 4.57 -37.32 0.72
C ASP A 106 3.40 -37.47 -0.26
N TYR A 107 3.64 -37.11 -1.52
CA TYR A 107 2.71 -37.37 -2.61
C TYR A 107 2.37 -38.88 -2.75
N SER A 108 3.24 -39.76 -2.27
CA SER A 108 3.02 -41.18 -2.35
C SER A 108 1.96 -41.68 -1.35
N LYS A 109 1.82 -41.01 -0.21
CA LYS A 109 0.80 -41.34 0.79
C LYS A 109 -0.55 -40.67 0.50
N ALA A 110 -0.55 -39.53 -0.11
CA ALA A 110 -1.78 -38.83 -0.49
C ALA A 110 -2.46 -39.40 -1.73
N ALA A 111 -1.69 -39.97 -2.65
CA ALA A 111 -2.21 -40.45 -3.92
C ALA A 111 -2.76 -41.91 -3.89
N PHE A 112 -2.35 -42.73 -2.94
CA PHE A 112 -2.69 -44.18 -2.97
C PHE A 112 -2.96 -44.74 -1.57
N ARG A 113 -4.01 -44.24 -0.92
CA ARG A 113 -4.70 -45.12 0.05
C ARG A 113 -5.67 -46.00 -0.69
N GLU A 114 -5.17 -47.05 -1.25
CA GLU A 114 -5.98 -48.15 -1.73
C GLU A 114 -6.79 -48.71 -0.55
N GLY A 115 -8.13 -48.56 -0.60
CA GLY A 115 -9.04 -49.22 0.31
C GLY A 115 -9.85 -48.34 1.27
N SER A 116 -9.79 -47.04 1.22
CA SER A 116 -10.76 -46.22 1.97
C SER A 116 -11.96 -45.90 1.09
N SER A 117 -13.12 -46.40 1.50
CA SER A 117 -14.43 -46.03 0.95
C SER A 117 -14.88 -44.63 1.38
N GLU A 118 -14.04 -43.89 2.04
CA GLU A 118 -14.26 -42.51 2.38
C GLU A 118 -13.74 -41.63 1.24
N GLY A 119 -14.61 -40.81 0.74
CA GLY A 119 -14.38 -39.98 -0.43
C GLY A 119 -13.03 -39.26 -0.36
N PHE A 120 -12.43 -39.08 -1.51
CA PHE A 120 -11.15 -38.44 -1.74
C PHE A 120 -11.21 -37.00 -1.15
N THR A 121 -10.89 -36.86 0.12
CA THR A 121 -10.56 -35.55 0.68
C THR A 121 -9.14 -35.28 0.24
N TRP A 122 -9.01 -34.47 -0.76
CA TRP A 122 -7.79 -33.73 -0.97
C TRP A 122 -7.61 -32.86 0.27
N ASP A 123 -6.94 -33.39 1.28
CA ASP A 123 -6.18 -32.52 2.15
C ASP A 123 -5.09 -31.89 1.27
N ILE A 124 -5.54 -30.92 0.48
CA ILE A 124 -4.61 -29.91 0.01
C ILE A 124 -4.03 -29.41 1.31
N PRO A 125 -2.74 -29.71 1.62
CA PRO A 125 -2.13 -29.13 2.79
C PRO A 125 -2.48 -27.68 2.64
N LYS A 126 -3.23 -27.13 3.57
CA LYS A 126 -3.39 -25.68 3.66
C LYS A 126 -1.96 -25.25 3.63
N LEU A 127 -1.49 -24.83 2.47
CA LEU A 127 -0.29 -24.07 2.35
C LEU A 127 -0.61 -22.91 3.27
N SER A 128 -0.38 -23.14 4.56
CA SER A 128 -0.37 -22.10 5.55
C SER A 128 0.78 -21.28 5.05
N TYR A 129 0.42 -20.37 4.15
CA TYR A 129 1.33 -19.33 3.77
C TYR A 129 1.86 -18.83 5.09
N PRO A 130 3.18 -18.90 5.34
CA PRO A 130 3.70 -18.40 6.59
C PRO A 130 3.18 -16.99 6.71
N GLN A 131 2.14 -16.84 7.50
CA GLN A 131 1.45 -15.57 7.71
C GLN A 131 2.31 -14.67 8.60
N ASN A 132 3.41 -15.23 9.07
CA ASN A 132 4.32 -14.53 9.93
C ASN A 132 5.49 -14.04 9.11
N MET A 133 5.67 -12.72 9.10
CA MET A 133 6.94 -12.14 8.70
C MET A 133 8.04 -12.80 9.53
N ALA A 134 9.14 -13.17 8.91
CA ALA A 134 10.31 -13.55 9.65
C ALA A 134 10.64 -12.43 10.66
N ASP A 135 11.04 -12.78 11.87
CA ASP A 135 11.40 -11.82 12.88
C ASP A 135 12.42 -10.82 12.31
N GLY A 136 12.15 -9.53 12.50
CA GLY A 136 12.94 -8.45 11.94
C GLY A 136 12.64 -8.06 10.49
N THR A 137 11.71 -8.73 9.81
CA THR A 137 11.24 -8.28 8.49
C THR A 137 10.25 -7.13 8.66
N THR A 138 10.48 -6.04 7.97
CA THR A 138 9.64 -4.85 8.04
C THR A 138 9.16 -4.45 6.65
N MET A 139 8.00 -3.84 6.61
CA MET A 139 7.43 -3.27 5.41
C MET A 139 8.20 -2.00 5.04
N VAL A 140 8.84 -1.96 3.88
CA VAL A 140 9.57 -0.78 3.39
C VAL A 140 8.81 -0.19 2.20
N PRO A 141 8.06 0.90 2.40
CA PRO A 141 7.31 1.51 1.33
C PRO A 141 8.22 2.28 0.37
N ARG A 142 7.82 2.30 -0.89
CA ARG A 142 8.38 3.22 -1.88
C ARG A 142 7.62 4.53 -1.80
N VAL A 143 8.32 5.61 -1.53
CA VAL A 143 7.72 6.93 -1.39
C VAL A 143 8.36 7.92 -2.37
N ILE A 144 7.56 8.86 -2.82
CA ILE A 144 7.95 9.90 -3.77
C ILE A 144 7.91 11.24 -3.06
N LYS A 145 9.01 11.99 -3.17
CA LYS A 145 9.02 13.40 -2.77
C LYS A 145 8.23 14.19 -3.81
N THR A 146 7.19 14.88 -3.37
CA THR A 146 6.44 15.78 -4.23
C THR A 146 6.97 17.21 -4.10
N ASN A 147 6.86 17.99 -5.16
CA ASN A 147 7.29 19.40 -5.21
C ASN A 147 6.14 20.30 -5.64
N VAL A 148 6.24 21.59 -5.34
CA VAL A 148 5.25 22.59 -5.80
C VAL A 148 5.17 22.54 -7.33
N GLY A 149 3.94 22.47 -7.85
CA GLY A 149 3.65 22.29 -9.27
C GLY A 149 3.42 20.85 -9.72
N ASP A 150 3.71 19.85 -8.88
CA ASP A 150 3.43 18.46 -9.19
C ASP A 150 1.93 18.22 -9.31
N ILE A 151 1.54 17.36 -10.27
CA ILE A 151 0.14 17.05 -10.58
C ILE A 151 -0.04 15.54 -10.61
N TYR A 152 -1.08 15.06 -9.95
CA TYR A 152 -1.52 13.68 -10.05
C TYR A 152 -3.03 13.57 -9.89
N THR A 153 -3.56 12.40 -10.25
CA THR A 153 -4.97 12.07 -10.10
C THR A 153 -5.11 10.92 -9.11
N THR A 154 -6.09 11.02 -8.23
CA THR A 154 -6.33 9.99 -7.22
C THR A 154 -7.79 9.93 -6.78
N ASN A 155 -8.19 8.77 -6.27
CA ASN A 155 -9.39 8.59 -5.47
C ASN A 155 -9.07 8.48 -3.96
N GLY A 156 -7.80 8.59 -3.58
CA GLY A 156 -7.30 8.48 -2.19
C GLY A 156 -7.53 9.76 -1.37
N VAL A 157 -8.75 10.27 -1.34
CA VAL A 157 -9.13 11.50 -0.62
C VAL A 157 -10.14 11.17 0.48
N ASP A 158 -10.00 11.81 1.63
CA ASP A 158 -10.87 11.59 2.79
C ASP A 158 -11.94 12.68 2.90
N GLU A 159 -12.71 12.83 1.83
CA GLU A 159 -13.82 13.78 1.71
C GLU A 159 -15.05 13.12 1.09
N THR A 160 -16.22 13.65 1.36
CA THR A 160 -17.49 13.19 0.76
C THR A 160 -17.78 13.88 -0.56
N SER A 161 -17.36 15.13 -0.70
CA SER A 161 -17.53 15.94 -1.90
C SER A 161 -16.42 16.96 -2.05
N LEU A 162 -15.97 17.18 -3.27
CA LEU A 162 -14.94 18.13 -3.61
C LEU A 162 -15.38 18.97 -4.80
N GLN A 163 -14.88 20.21 -4.85
CA GLN A 163 -15.07 21.15 -5.95
C GLN A 163 -13.71 21.64 -6.45
N GLU A 164 -13.66 22.11 -7.67
CA GLU A 164 -12.47 22.76 -8.21
C GLU A 164 -12.13 23.99 -7.36
N GLY A 165 -10.85 24.15 -7.02
CA GLY A 165 -10.37 25.21 -6.12
C GLY A 165 -10.33 24.84 -4.64
N ASP A 166 -10.88 23.70 -4.22
CA ASP A 166 -10.74 23.24 -2.84
C ASP A 166 -9.27 22.97 -2.49
N GLU A 167 -8.83 23.42 -1.33
CA GLU A 167 -7.50 23.10 -0.79
C GLU A 167 -7.56 21.87 0.11
N LEU A 168 -6.57 21.02 -0.02
CA LEU A 168 -6.43 19.77 0.74
C LEU A 168 -5.03 19.67 1.35
N ALA A 169 -4.93 19.03 2.51
CA ALA A 169 -3.65 18.66 3.12
C ALA A 169 -3.75 17.27 3.76
N PRO A 170 -2.61 16.60 4.01
CA PRO A 170 -2.62 15.29 4.66
C PRO A 170 -3.19 15.35 6.08
N ASN A 171 -4.09 14.44 6.41
CA ASN A 171 -4.60 14.23 7.76
C ASN A 171 -3.71 13.25 8.55
N GLU A 172 -4.11 12.93 9.78
CA GLU A 172 -3.40 12.02 10.68
C GLU A 172 -3.25 10.58 10.11
N LYS A 173 -4.03 10.23 9.12
CA LYS A 173 -3.95 8.94 8.40
C LYS A 173 -3.24 9.06 7.05
N GLY A 174 -2.71 10.23 6.74
CA GLY A 174 -2.02 10.50 5.47
C GLY A 174 -2.93 10.68 4.26
N PHE A 175 -4.26 10.70 4.42
CA PHE A 175 -5.16 11.03 3.33
C PHE A 175 -5.43 12.53 3.26
N LEU A 176 -5.65 13.03 2.06
CA LEU A 176 -5.91 14.46 1.88
C LEU A 176 -7.35 14.81 2.27
N ASN A 177 -7.51 15.89 3.05
CA ASN A 177 -8.83 16.46 3.36
C ASN A 177 -8.80 17.98 3.53
N LYS A 178 -9.99 18.60 3.53
CA LYS A 178 -10.16 20.06 3.68
C LYS A 178 -9.84 20.55 5.09
N ALA A 179 -10.21 19.76 6.10
CA ALA A 179 -10.01 20.15 7.50
C ALA A 179 -8.52 20.32 7.82
N SER A 180 -7.67 19.44 7.32
CA SER A 180 -6.22 19.55 7.47
C SER A 180 -5.66 20.77 6.73
N ALA A 181 -6.17 21.09 5.55
CA ALA A 181 -5.75 22.29 4.82
C ALA A 181 -6.12 23.58 5.54
N ALA A 182 -7.28 23.63 6.17
CA ALA A 182 -7.73 24.79 6.97
C ALA A 182 -6.86 25.00 8.22
N SER A 183 -6.30 23.95 8.80
CA SER A 183 -5.43 24.00 9.97
C SER A 183 -3.93 24.05 9.62
N ALA A 184 -3.56 23.86 8.37
CA ALA A 184 -2.18 23.85 7.90
C ALA A 184 -1.53 25.23 8.01
N GLY A 185 -0.29 25.25 8.54
CA GLY A 185 0.51 26.47 8.65
C GLY A 185 1.12 26.92 7.33
N ALA A 186 1.73 28.09 7.35
CA ALA A 186 2.53 28.56 6.23
C ALA A 186 3.76 27.65 6.04
N GLY A 187 3.87 27.04 4.88
CA GLY A 187 4.94 26.09 4.55
C GLY A 187 4.56 24.62 4.71
N ASP A 188 3.39 24.31 5.23
CA ASP A 188 2.85 22.95 5.23
C ASP A 188 2.41 22.56 3.81
N MET A 189 2.50 21.25 3.53
CA MET A 189 2.08 20.72 2.25
C MET A 189 0.60 20.99 1.98
N LYS A 190 0.31 21.62 0.85
CA LYS A 190 -1.06 21.84 0.37
C LYS A 190 -1.23 21.48 -1.09
N TRP A 191 -2.41 20.98 -1.37
CA TRP A 191 -2.85 20.58 -2.71
C TRP A 191 -4.15 21.31 -3.05
N ILE A 192 -4.29 21.72 -4.30
CA ILE A 192 -5.52 22.31 -4.82
C ILE A 192 -6.19 21.32 -5.79
N VAL A 193 -7.51 21.24 -5.70
CA VAL A 193 -8.32 20.47 -6.64
C VAL A 193 -8.40 21.23 -7.97
N VAL A 194 -7.78 20.66 -9.00
CA VAL A 194 -7.79 21.21 -10.36
C VAL A 194 -9.01 20.74 -11.14
N LYS A 195 -9.42 19.49 -10.91
CA LYS A 195 -10.56 18.89 -11.60
C LYS A 195 -11.15 17.75 -10.78
N VAL A 196 -12.46 17.65 -10.78
CA VAL A 196 -13.20 16.49 -10.26
C VAL A 196 -13.77 15.70 -11.43
N TYR A 197 -13.62 14.38 -11.40
CA TYR A 197 -14.14 13.50 -12.45
C TYR A 197 -14.32 12.06 -11.97
N THR A 198 -14.78 11.22 -12.87
CA THR A 198 -15.01 9.80 -12.61
C THR A 198 -13.96 8.96 -13.34
N LEU A 199 -13.33 8.04 -12.64
CA LEU A 199 -12.40 7.06 -13.21
C LEU A 199 -13.13 6.09 -14.14
N ALA A 200 -12.37 5.36 -14.94
CA ALA A 200 -12.89 4.37 -15.88
C ALA A 200 -13.71 3.24 -15.19
N ASP A 201 -13.46 2.99 -13.92
CA ASP A 201 -14.16 2.00 -13.09
C ASP A 201 -15.38 2.57 -12.33
N ASN A 202 -15.84 3.78 -12.71
CA ASN A 202 -16.93 4.51 -12.08
C ASN A 202 -16.68 4.99 -10.64
N GLN A 203 -15.45 5.05 -10.18
CA GLN A 203 -15.12 5.67 -8.90
C GLN A 203 -14.90 7.17 -9.05
N PRO A 204 -15.30 7.98 -8.07
CA PRO A 204 -14.97 9.41 -8.09
C PRO A 204 -13.47 9.61 -7.90
N ALA A 205 -12.91 10.60 -8.56
CA ALA A 205 -11.52 10.98 -8.45
C ALA A 205 -11.30 12.47 -8.58
N VAL A 206 -10.15 12.91 -8.19
CA VAL A 206 -9.71 14.30 -8.30
C VAL A 206 -8.32 14.38 -8.91
N LYS A 207 -8.13 15.39 -9.75
CA LYS A 207 -6.82 15.83 -10.18
C LYS A 207 -6.36 16.93 -9.25
N LEU A 208 -5.18 16.78 -8.70
CA LEU A 208 -4.61 17.64 -7.69
C LEU A 208 -3.31 18.25 -8.18
N GLN A 209 -3.07 19.51 -7.79
CA GLN A 209 -1.79 20.18 -7.99
C GLN A 209 -1.23 20.63 -6.64
N ARG A 210 0.05 20.37 -6.39
CA ARG A 210 0.73 20.86 -5.19
C ARG A 210 0.99 22.35 -5.28
N ILE A 211 0.56 23.11 -4.27
CA ILE A 211 0.70 24.57 -4.20
C ILE A 211 1.61 25.06 -3.06
N ALA A 212 1.88 24.21 -2.04
CA ALA A 212 2.81 24.51 -0.96
C ALA A 212 3.48 23.21 -0.44
#